data_2dcddc30819b9c5ed2fa3c72adc7cb07
#
_entry.id   2dcddc30819b9c5ed2fa3c72adc7cb07
#
_cell.length_a   1.000
_cell.length_b   1.000
_cell.length_c   1.000
_cell.angle_alpha   90.00
_cell.angle_beta   90.00
_cell.angle_gamma   90.00
#
_symmetry.space_group_name_H-M   'P 1'
#
loop_
_entity.id
_entity.type
_entity.pdbx_description
1 polymer ?
#
loop_
_entity_poly.entity_id
_entity_poly.type
_entity_poly.pdbx_seq_one_letter_code
_entity_poly.pdbx_strand_id
1 'polypeptide(L)'
;MLHTLPEGNAVCGVTSLDNLLYVLRYKRSKQIEVYDKDSYRLQHCLTVTTLDTMADIASCGHNRCLYISGYTDKCIHRVALPDAAAVKWHVNSDISSLSVTDSHTLLATCLNLLVRSIKEFTTDGKLLQQIQLPKDIMSLHHAVQLPSGQYVVCHGGRRETLQRVCLIDSNGHVIKSYGGSFGAGREQMDVPTHLAVNGNESVFVADSNNRRVLSLSPSLTYAGEVLSSEQLKWWPRRLFLDVDRGRLYVAENEVKQGSKFACGRVVVVSSS
;
A
#
# COMPACT_ATOMS: atom_id res chain seq x y z
N MET A 1 -2.09 14.37 16.90
CA MET A 1 -1.52 15.59 16.23
C MET A 1 -1.25 15.23 14.78
N LEU A 2 -1.56 16.13 13.83
CA LEU A 2 -1.27 15.92 12.41
C LEU A 2 0.03 16.62 12.04
N HIS A 3 0.94 15.92 11.40
CA HIS A 3 2.11 16.48 10.75
C HIS A 3 2.04 16.20 9.24
N THR A 4 2.68 17.05 8.43
CA THR A 4 2.66 16.87 6.97
C THR A 4 4.06 17.03 6.41
N LEU A 5 4.52 16.05 5.63
CA LEU A 5 5.75 16.18 4.85
C LEU A 5 5.56 17.17 3.69
N PRO A 6 6.65 17.76 3.18
CA PRO A 6 6.58 18.71 2.07
C PRO A 6 5.83 18.17 0.86
N GLU A 7 5.05 19.06 0.24
CA GLU A 7 4.39 18.75 -1.04
C GLU A 7 5.44 18.58 -2.15
N GLY A 8 5.14 17.72 -3.10
CA GLY A 8 5.99 17.44 -4.24
C GLY A 8 5.25 16.65 -5.30
N ASN A 9 5.96 15.89 -6.12
CA ASN A 9 5.33 14.96 -7.05
C ASN A 9 4.48 13.92 -6.31
N ALA A 10 3.50 13.34 -7.00
CA ALA A 10 2.62 12.33 -6.44
C ALA A 10 3.39 11.21 -5.73
N VAL A 11 2.89 10.79 -4.57
CA VAL A 11 3.49 9.72 -3.78
C VAL A 11 2.97 8.37 -4.28
N CYS A 12 3.88 7.51 -4.71
CA CYS A 12 3.57 6.15 -5.13
C CYS A 12 3.54 5.17 -3.96
N GLY A 13 4.39 5.41 -2.95
CA GLY A 13 4.47 4.55 -1.78
C GLY A 13 5.19 5.21 -0.62
N VAL A 14 4.94 4.70 0.57
CA VAL A 14 5.57 5.14 1.81
C VAL A 14 5.81 3.92 2.70
N THR A 15 6.98 3.84 3.29
CA THR A 15 7.35 2.79 4.24
C THR A 15 8.44 3.28 5.18
N SER A 16 8.75 2.54 6.25
CA SER A 16 9.86 2.90 7.12
C SER A 16 10.73 1.70 7.48
N LEU A 17 11.99 1.97 7.77
CA LEU A 17 12.92 0.99 8.31
C LEU A 17 13.84 1.72 9.30
N ASP A 18 14.04 1.13 10.48
CA ASP A 18 14.75 1.77 11.58
C ASP A 18 14.17 3.16 11.90
N ASN A 19 14.99 4.19 12.01
CA ASN A 19 14.56 5.58 12.23
C ASN A 19 14.29 6.37 10.93
N LEU A 20 14.24 5.71 9.78
CA LEU A 20 14.11 6.36 8.49
C LEU A 20 12.75 6.07 7.85
N LEU A 21 12.19 7.09 7.23
CA LEU A 21 10.97 7.03 6.43
C LEU A 21 11.35 7.17 4.95
N TYR A 22 10.91 6.23 4.14
CA TYR A 22 11.17 6.18 2.71
C TYR A 22 9.91 6.57 1.95
N VAL A 23 10.01 7.62 1.14
CA VAL A 23 8.90 8.14 0.32
C VAL A 23 9.25 7.99 -1.14
N LEU A 24 8.48 7.18 -1.82
CA LEU A 24 8.60 6.94 -3.25
C LEU A 24 7.68 7.88 -4.01
N ARG A 25 8.26 8.76 -4.85
CA ARG A 25 7.46 9.70 -5.64
C ARG A 25 7.45 9.35 -7.12
N TYR A 26 6.32 9.65 -7.77
CA TYR A 26 6.19 9.53 -9.22
C TYR A 26 7.10 10.54 -9.93
N LYS A 27 8.32 10.14 -10.18
CA LYS A 27 9.34 10.96 -10.84
C LYS A 27 10.26 10.07 -11.68
N ARG A 28 10.71 10.57 -12.82
CA ARG A 28 11.72 9.87 -13.64
C ARG A 28 13.13 9.86 -13.01
N SER A 29 13.28 10.40 -11.79
CA SER A 29 14.59 10.58 -11.14
C SER A 29 15.20 9.32 -10.54
N LYS A 30 14.48 8.19 -10.52
CA LYS A 30 14.96 6.93 -9.90
C LYS A 30 15.39 7.09 -8.43
N GLN A 31 14.76 8.01 -7.72
CA GLN A 31 15.13 8.40 -6.36
C GLN A 31 14.01 8.12 -5.37
N ILE A 32 14.40 7.70 -4.17
CA ILE A 32 13.56 7.55 -2.99
C ILE A 32 14.00 8.62 -2.01
N GLU A 33 13.07 9.45 -1.57
CA GLU A 33 13.33 10.44 -0.52
C GLU A 33 13.43 9.74 0.83
N VAL A 34 14.46 10.06 1.60
CA VAL A 34 14.72 9.47 2.93
C VAL A 34 14.63 10.55 3.97
N TYR A 35 13.66 10.42 4.87
CA TYR A 35 13.39 11.36 5.96
C TYR A 35 13.72 10.72 7.31
N ASP A 36 14.15 11.54 8.25
CA ASP A 36 14.20 11.16 9.66
C ASP A 36 12.78 11.11 10.25
N LYS A 37 12.43 10.05 10.97
CA LYS A 37 11.09 9.84 11.50
C LYS A 37 10.72 10.72 12.69
N ASP A 38 11.69 11.31 13.38
CA ASP A 38 11.44 12.14 14.54
C ASP A 38 11.30 13.61 14.15
N SER A 39 12.21 14.11 13.33
CA SER A 39 12.22 15.50 12.89
C SER A 39 11.43 15.74 11.59
N TYR A 40 11.10 14.68 10.85
CA TYR A 40 10.51 14.73 9.50
C TYR A 40 11.32 15.56 8.49
N ARG A 41 12.64 15.69 8.73
CA ARG A 41 13.54 16.39 7.81
C ARG A 41 14.10 15.43 6.77
N LEU A 42 14.14 15.89 5.53
CA LEU A 42 14.79 15.16 4.44
C LEU A 42 16.29 15.03 4.77
N GLN A 43 16.78 13.80 4.83
CA GLN A 43 18.17 13.50 5.08
C GLN A 43 18.96 13.43 3.76
N HIS A 44 18.48 12.66 2.83
CA HIS A 44 19.08 12.45 1.50
C HIS A 44 18.07 11.79 0.54
N CYS A 45 18.51 11.62 -0.70
CA CYS A 45 17.80 10.80 -1.68
C CYS A 45 18.63 9.56 -2.02
N LEU A 46 18.02 8.39 -1.94
CA LEU A 46 18.59 7.13 -2.35
C LEU A 46 18.36 6.94 -3.85
N THR A 47 19.41 6.80 -4.63
CA THR A 47 19.31 6.57 -6.08
C THR A 47 19.36 5.08 -6.40
N VAL A 48 18.34 4.58 -7.10
CA VAL A 48 18.24 3.18 -7.52
C VAL A 48 18.17 3.14 -9.04
N THR A 49 19.31 2.89 -9.68
CA THR A 49 19.51 3.03 -11.13
C THR A 49 18.64 2.09 -11.97
N THR A 50 18.24 0.95 -11.39
CA THR A 50 17.43 -0.07 -12.06
C THR A 50 15.93 0.25 -12.14
N LEU A 51 15.45 1.29 -11.44
CA LEU A 51 14.05 1.69 -11.46
C LEU A 51 13.69 2.42 -12.75
N ASP A 52 12.58 2.04 -13.37
CA ASP A 52 11.99 2.76 -14.50
C ASP A 52 10.69 3.47 -14.10
N THR A 53 9.65 2.71 -13.82
CA THR A 53 8.37 3.24 -13.34
C THR A 53 8.01 2.56 -12.03
N MET A 54 7.56 3.34 -11.08
CA MET A 54 7.36 2.89 -9.71
C MET A 54 5.88 2.87 -9.37
N ALA A 55 5.41 1.80 -8.72
CA ALA A 55 4.02 1.65 -8.31
C ALA A 55 3.85 1.64 -6.79
N ASP A 56 4.73 0.93 -6.07
CA ASP A 56 4.64 0.79 -4.63
C ASP A 56 5.98 0.43 -3.99
N ILE A 57 6.09 0.59 -2.66
CA ILE A 57 7.29 0.28 -1.86
C ILE A 57 6.89 -0.40 -0.55
N ALA A 58 7.61 -1.44 -0.19
CA ALA A 58 7.51 -2.09 1.12
C ALA A 58 8.90 -2.32 1.71
N SER A 59 9.04 -2.27 3.03
CA SER A 59 10.29 -2.51 3.75
C SER A 59 10.28 -3.85 4.47
N CYS A 60 11.43 -4.48 4.58
CA CYS A 60 11.65 -5.67 5.40
C CYS A 60 12.79 -5.41 6.39
N GLY A 61 12.45 -5.27 7.68
CA GLY A 61 13.43 -5.03 8.74
C GLY A 61 14.39 -6.19 8.91
N HIS A 62 13.90 -7.43 8.89
CA HIS A 62 14.70 -8.64 9.02
C HIS A 62 15.78 -8.74 7.93
N ASN A 63 15.40 -8.47 6.68
CA ASN A 63 16.31 -8.58 5.52
C ASN A 63 17.03 -7.25 5.20
N ARG A 64 16.80 -6.20 5.97
CA ARG A 64 17.34 -4.85 5.79
C ARG A 64 17.28 -4.39 4.33
N CYS A 65 16.09 -4.45 3.76
CA CYS A 65 15.90 -4.07 2.36
C CYS A 65 14.55 -3.39 2.11
N LEU A 66 14.46 -2.73 0.95
CA LEU A 66 13.24 -2.22 0.38
C LEU A 66 12.86 -3.07 -0.83
N TYR A 67 11.56 -3.34 -0.99
CA TYR A 67 11.00 -3.90 -2.22
C TYR A 67 10.22 -2.82 -2.94
N ILE A 68 10.43 -2.69 -4.25
CA ILE A 68 9.78 -1.68 -5.08
C ILE A 68 9.18 -2.38 -6.29
N SER A 69 7.90 -2.17 -6.54
CA SER A 69 7.25 -2.69 -7.75
C SER A 69 7.41 -1.73 -8.92
N GLY A 70 7.76 -2.28 -10.07
CA GLY A 70 7.77 -1.57 -11.35
C GLY A 70 6.42 -1.75 -12.06
N TYR A 71 5.86 -0.64 -12.53
CA TYR A 71 4.54 -0.66 -13.18
C TYR A 71 4.61 -1.17 -14.62
N THR A 72 5.62 -0.76 -15.40
CA THR A 72 5.73 -1.09 -16.82
C THR A 72 6.65 -2.28 -17.09
N ASP A 73 7.68 -2.48 -16.29
CA ASP A 73 8.66 -3.54 -16.48
C ASP A 73 8.26 -4.88 -15.83
N LYS A 74 7.13 -4.89 -15.10
CA LYS A 74 6.59 -6.07 -14.41
C LYS A 74 7.62 -6.76 -13.50
N CYS A 75 8.48 -5.95 -12.89
CA CYS A 75 9.56 -6.41 -12.03
C CYS A 75 9.31 -6.00 -10.58
N ILE A 76 9.91 -6.74 -9.68
CA ILE A 76 10.16 -6.32 -8.30
C ILE A 76 11.65 -6.07 -8.16
N HIS A 77 12.00 -4.92 -7.57
CA HIS A 77 13.36 -4.54 -7.25
C HIS A 77 13.55 -4.69 -5.74
N ARG A 78 14.53 -5.49 -5.33
CA ARG A 78 15.00 -5.55 -3.95
C ARG A 78 16.22 -4.68 -3.82
N VAL A 79 16.16 -3.71 -2.95
CA VAL A 79 17.22 -2.73 -2.68
C VAL A 79 17.79 -3.00 -1.29
N ALA A 80 19.00 -3.51 -1.22
CA ALA A 80 19.69 -3.74 0.05
C ALA A 80 20.10 -2.41 0.69
N LEU A 81 20.02 -2.31 2.01
CA LEU A 81 20.43 -1.15 2.77
C LEU A 81 21.64 -1.46 3.65
N PRO A 82 22.58 -0.51 3.82
CA PRO A 82 22.53 0.88 3.34
C PRO A 82 23.03 1.11 1.91
N ASP A 83 23.67 0.12 1.26
CA ASP A 83 24.50 0.29 0.05
C ASP A 83 23.69 0.56 -1.23
N ALA A 84 22.36 0.51 -1.15
CA ALA A 84 21.45 0.65 -2.29
C ALA A 84 21.70 -0.35 -3.44
N ALA A 85 22.41 -1.44 -3.16
CA ALA A 85 22.60 -2.51 -4.14
C ALA A 85 21.24 -3.10 -4.52
N ALA A 86 20.91 -3.06 -5.80
CA ALA A 86 19.59 -3.46 -6.27
C ALA A 86 19.69 -4.70 -7.19
N VAL A 87 18.86 -5.68 -6.91
CA VAL A 87 18.58 -6.82 -7.78
C VAL A 87 17.11 -6.78 -8.18
N LYS A 88 16.78 -7.31 -9.36
CA LYS A 88 15.40 -7.35 -9.83
C LYS A 88 15.03 -8.71 -10.40
N TRP A 89 13.75 -9.07 -10.30
CA TRP A 89 13.18 -10.25 -10.94
C TRP A 89 11.82 -9.95 -11.57
N HIS A 90 11.50 -10.72 -12.60
CA HIS A 90 10.24 -10.59 -13.32
C HIS A 90 9.13 -11.38 -12.64
N VAL A 91 7.94 -10.78 -12.58
CA VAL A 91 6.73 -11.39 -11.98
C VAL A 91 5.75 -11.90 -13.06
N ASN A 92 5.93 -11.47 -14.31
CA ASN A 92 5.04 -11.78 -15.45
C ASN A 92 3.58 -11.35 -15.24
N SER A 93 3.38 -10.28 -14.46
CA SER A 93 2.06 -9.71 -14.14
C SER A 93 2.24 -8.23 -13.85
N ASP A 94 1.20 -7.44 -14.09
CA ASP A 94 1.15 -6.07 -13.60
C ASP A 94 1.01 -6.11 -12.07
N ILE A 95 1.87 -5.39 -11.36
CA ILE A 95 1.92 -5.38 -9.90
C ILE A 95 1.25 -4.09 -9.41
N SER A 96 0.19 -4.23 -8.61
CA SER A 96 -0.54 -3.10 -8.04
C SER A 96 0.09 -2.61 -6.74
N SER A 97 0.46 -3.51 -5.86
CA SER A 97 1.05 -3.17 -4.56
C SER A 97 1.88 -4.30 -3.98
N LEU A 98 2.63 -3.96 -2.93
CA LEU A 98 3.50 -4.86 -2.18
C LEU A 98 3.20 -4.79 -0.68
N SER A 99 3.36 -5.92 0.01
CA SER A 99 3.44 -5.98 1.47
C SER A 99 4.42 -7.06 1.91
N VAL A 100 4.93 -6.96 3.13
CA VAL A 100 5.83 -7.97 3.72
C VAL A 100 5.07 -8.70 4.80
N THR A 101 5.19 -10.03 4.83
CA THR A 101 4.54 -10.89 5.82
C THR A 101 5.36 -10.98 7.11
N ASP A 102 4.77 -11.51 8.18
CA ASP A 102 5.48 -11.77 9.43
C ASP A 102 6.60 -12.82 9.27
N SER A 103 6.47 -13.70 8.26
CA SER A 103 7.53 -14.65 7.86
C SER A 103 8.63 -14.02 7.00
N HIS A 104 8.60 -12.70 6.83
CA HIS A 104 9.56 -11.91 6.06
C HIS A 104 9.57 -12.23 4.55
N THR A 105 8.51 -12.84 4.04
CA THR A 105 8.28 -13.04 2.61
C THR A 105 7.57 -11.82 2.01
N LEU A 106 7.57 -11.72 0.69
CA LEU A 106 6.98 -10.61 -0.04
C LEU A 106 5.68 -11.02 -0.71
N LEU A 107 4.60 -10.31 -0.42
CA LEU A 107 3.34 -10.41 -1.14
C LEU A 107 3.29 -9.35 -2.24
N ALA A 108 2.84 -9.76 -3.42
CA ALA A 108 2.54 -8.88 -4.54
C ALA A 108 1.10 -9.09 -5.00
N THR A 109 0.32 -8.02 -5.07
CA THR A 109 -0.99 -8.06 -5.72
C THR A 109 -0.81 -7.93 -7.21
N CYS A 110 -1.27 -8.93 -7.94
CA CYS A 110 -1.02 -9.10 -9.36
C CYS A 110 -2.32 -8.97 -10.18
N LEU A 111 -2.25 -8.14 -11.21
CA LEU A 111 -3.35 -7.89 -12.14
C LEU A 111 -2.97 -8.46 -13.51
N ASN A 112 -3.78 -9.37 -14.00
CA ASN A 112 -3.78 -9.77 -15.41
C ASN A 112 -5.18 -9.49 -15.98
N LEU A 113 -5.32 -9.44 -17.29
CA LEU A 113 -6.59 -9.18 -17.96
C LEU A 113 -7.73 -10.12 -17.51
N LEU A 114 -7.40 -11.36 -17.14
CA LEU A 114 -8.38 -12.40 -16.82
C LEU A 114 -8.29 -12.92 -15.37
N VAL A 115 -7.19 -12.69 -14.67
CA VAL A 115 -6.93 -13.31 -13.36
C VAL A 115 -6.35 -12.28 -12.39
N ARG A 116 -6.94 -12.20 -11.20
CA ARG A 116 -6.42 -11.44 -10.06
C ARG A 116 -5.85 -12.45 -9.09
N SER A 117 -4.64 -12.20 -8.64
CA SER A 117 -3.98 -13.11 -7.70
C SER A 117 -3.08 -12.36 -6.74
N ILE A 118 -2.86 -12.98 -5.60
CA ILE A 118 -1.78 -12.63 -4.70
C ILE A 118 -0.66 -13.64 -4.95
N LYS A 119 0.55 -13.14 -5.15
CA LYS A 119 1.74 -13.98 -5.27
C LYS A 119 2.65 -13.71 -4.07
N GLU A 120 3.16 -14.77 -3.49
CA GLU A 120 4.13 -14.72 -2.41
C GLU A 120 5.49 -15.17 -2.89
N PHE A 121 6.53 -14.41 -2.54
CA PHE A 121 7.90 -14.65 -2.95
C PHE A 121 8.82 -14.72 -1.75
N THR A 122 9.88 -15.52 -1.88
CA THR A 122 11.04 -15.41 -1.01
C THR A 122 11.77 -14.07 -1.26
N THR A 123 12.71 -13.75 -0.39
CA THR A 123 13.51 -12.52 -0.47
C THR A 123 14.42 -12.43 -1.69
N ASP A 124 14.71 -13.57 -2.33
CA ASP A 124 15.50 -13.71 -3.57
C ASP A 124 14.61 -13.86 -4.83
N GLY A 125 13.30 -13.76 -4.69
CA GLY A 125 12.35 -13.71 -5.80
C GLY A 125 11.83 -15.06 -6.28
N LYS A 126 12.04 -16.15 -5.52
CA LYS A 126 11.41 -17.44 -5.81
C LYS A 126 9.93 -17.40 -5.43
N LEU A 127 9.04 -17.77 -6.35
CA LEU A 127 7.62 -17.90 -6.08
C LEU A 127 7.36 -19.05 -5.10
N LEU A 128 6.73 -18.75 -3.98
CA LEU A 128 6.32 -19.73 -2.95
C LEU A 128 4.90 -20.22 -3.20
N GLN A 129 3.98 -19.28 -3.40
CA GLN A 129 2.57 -19.62 -3.68
C GLN A 129 1.90 -18.54 -4.53
N GLN A 130 0.78 -18.93 -5.13
CA GLN A 130 -0.12 -18.03 -5.83
C GLN A 130 -1.55 -18.35 -5.43
N ILE A 131 -2.25 -17.36 -4.89
CA ILE A 131 -3.66 -17.44 -4.49
C ILE A 131 -4.48 -16.76 -5.58
N GLN A 132 -5.33 -17.53 -6.25
CA GLN A 132 -6.28 -16.97 -7.20
C GLN A 132 -7.51 -16.44 -6.47
N LEU A 133 -7.97 -15.27 -6.87
CA LEU A 133 -9.12 -14.62 -6.24
C LEU A 133 -10.40 -14.86 -7.05
N PRO A 134 -11.56 -14.84 -6.37
CA PRO A 134 -12.86 -14.95 -7.02
C PRO A 134 -13.07 -13.88 -8.10
N LYS A 135 -13.91 -14.18 -9.09
CA LYS A 135 -14.14 -13.30 -10.25
C LYS A 135 -14.80 -11.97 -9.88
N ASP A 136 -15.51 -11.91 -8.76
CA ASP A 136 -16.14 -10.70 -8.23
C ASP A 136 -15.15 -9.77 -7.51
N ILE A 137 -13.94 -10.24 -7.20
CA ILE A 137 -12.83 -9.39 -6.78
C ILE A 137 -12.19 -8.78 -8.03
N MET A 138 -12.72 -7.65 -8.45
CA MET A 138 -12.20 -6.88 -9.57
C MET A 138 -11.31 -5.74 -9.05
N SER A 139 -10.45 -5.16 -9.89
CA SER A 139 -9.54 -4.06 -9.50
C SER A 139 -8.90 -4.27 -8.11
N LEU A 140 -8.20 -5.39 -7.94
CA LEU A 140 -7.46 -5.69 -6.73
C LEU A 140 -6.38 -4.62 -6.51
N HIS A 141 -6.45 -3.93 -5.38
CA HIS A 141 -5.52 -2.83 -5.10
C HIS A 141 -4.40 -3.22 -4.14
N HIS A 142 -4.72 -3.84 -3.01
CA HIS A 142 -3.74 -4.20 -1.99
C HIS A 142 -4.14 -5.45 -1.21
N ALA A 143 -3.16 -6.18 -0.70
CA ALA A 143 -3.33 -7.33 0.17
C ALA A 143 -2.31 -7.32 1.32
N VAL A 144 -2.74 -7.72 2.51
CA VAL A 144 -1.90 -7.92 3.69
C VAL A 144 -2.21 -9.29 4.27
N GLN A 145 -1.19 -10.05 4.66
CA GLN A 145 -1.38 -11.29 5.41
C GLN A 145 -1.52 -10.97 6.90
N LEU A 146 -2.46 -11.65 7.56
CA LEU A 146 -2.63 -11.60 9.00
C LEU A 146 -1.79 -12.70 9.68
N PRO A 147 -1.45 -12.56 10.96
CA PRO A 147 -0.77 -13.62 11.74
C PRO A 147 -1.50 -14.97 11.73
N SER A 148 -2.82 -14.96 11.54
CA SER A 148 -3.65 -16.15 11.36
C SER A 148 -3.38 -16.94 10.07
N GLY A 149 -2.58 -16.38 9.14
CA GLY A 149 -2.38 -16.91 7.79
C GLY A 149 -3.47 -16.55 6.79
N GLN A 150 -4.50 -15.84 7.22
CA GLN A 150 -5.53 -15.28 6.35
C GLN A 150 -5.03 -13.97 5.69
N TYR A 151 -5.76 -13.48 4.71
CA TYR A 151 -5.39 -12.25 4.01
C TYR A 151 -6.55 -11.25 4.05
N VAL A 152 -6.21 -9.98 4.23
CA VAL A 152 -7.13 -8.87 4.01
C VAL A 152 -6.80 -8.24 2.67
N VAL A 153 -7.80 -8.11 1.81
CA VAL A 153 -7.65 -7.50 0.48
C VAL A 153 -8.63 -6.35 0.31
N CYS A 154 -8.24 -5.30 -0.40
CA CYS A 154 -9.16 -4.26 -0.84
C CYS A 154 -9.26 -4.24 -2.36
N HIS A 155 -10.47 -4.04 -2.85
CA HIS A 155 -10.76 -4.03 -4.28
C HIS A 155 -11.97 -3.15 -4.62
N GLY A 156 -12.08 -2.79 -5.89
CA GLY A 156 -13.17 -1.98 -6.42
C GLY A 156 -12.67 -0.74 -7.15
N GLY A 157 -13.10 -0.54 -8.36
CA GLY A 157 -12.74 0.59 -9.22
C GLY A 157 -13.93 1.50 -9.51
N ARG A 158 -13.68 2.71 -10.04
CA ARG A 158 -14.69 3.76 -10.31
C ARG A 158 -15.95 3.33 -11.06
N ARG A 159 -15.89 2.23 -11.81
CA ARG A 159 -17.02 1.72 -12.61
C ARG A 159 -17.54 0.38 -12.12
N GLU A 160 -17.02 -0.08 -10.98
CA GLU A 160 -17.37 -1.38 -10.42
C GLU A 160 -18.44 -1.22 -9.36
N THR A 161 -19.38 -2.14 -9.35
CA THR A 161 -20.50 -2.13 -8.39
C THR A 161 -20.06 -2.54 -7.00
N LEU A 162 -19.02 -3.38 -6.90
CA LEU A 162 -18.50 -3.88 -5.63
C LEU A 162 -17.25 -3.13 -5.21
N GLN A 163 -17.31 -2.51 -4.04
CA GLN A 163 -16.26 -1.74 -3.41
C GLN A 163 -16.06 -2.31 -2.01
N ARG A 164 -15.06 -3.17 -1.79
CA ARG A 164 -14.98 -3.98 -0.57
C ARG A 164 -13.56 -4.10 -0.01
N VAL A 165 -13.53 -4.35 1.30
CA VAL A 165 -12.42 -5.02 1.99
C VAL A 165 -12.88 -6.43 2.33
N CYS A 166 -12.13 -7.44 1.94
CA CYS A 166 -12.46 -8.85 2.15
C CYS A 166 -11.38 -9.53 3.00
N LEU A 167 -11.83 -10.34 3.96
CA LEU A 167 -11.01 -11.36 4.61
C LEU A 167 -11.12 -12.63 3.77
N ILE A 168 -9.99 -13.20 3.37
CA ILE A 168 -9.92 -14.41 2.56
C ILE A 168 -9.03 -15.47 3.20
N ASP A 169 -9.30 -16.73 2.93
CA ASP A 169 -8.43 -17.85 3.32
C ASP A 169 -7.25 -18.05 2.34
N SER A 170 -6.38 -18.98 2.65
CA SER A 170 -5.21 -19.33 1.83
C SER A 170 -5.59 -19.95 0.45
N ASN A 171 -6.84 -20.33 0.24
CA ASN A 171 -7.35 -20.82 -1.05
C ASN A 171 -8.02 -19.70 -1.87
N GLY A 172 -8.12 -18.48 -1.29
CA GLY A 172 -8.74 -17.34 -1.93
C GLY A 172 -10.27 -17.24 -1.72
N HIS A 173 -10.86 -18.06 -0.86
CA HIS A 173 -12.30 -17.96 -0.57
C HIS A 173 -12.56 -16.77 0.35
N VAL A 174 -13.59 -16.00 0.02
CA VAL A 174 -14.04 -14.88 0.87
C VAL A 174 -14.74 -15.42 2.10
N ILE A 175 -14.17 -15.16 3.29
CA ILE A 175 -14.74 -15.53 4.59
C ILE A 175 -15.71 -14.45 5.04
N LYS A 176 -15.32 -13.18 4.88
CA LYS A 176 -16.08 -12.00 5.31
C LYS A 176 -15.73 -10.79 4.45
N SER A 177 -16.64 -9.83 4.38
CA SER A 177 -16.36 -8.55 3.73
C SER A 177 -17.00 -7.39 4.46
N TYR A 178 -16.40 -6.21 4.32
CA TYR A 178 -16.95 -4.91 4.66
C TYR A 178 -17.10 -4.08 3.39
N GLY A 179 -18.16 -3.29 3.31
CA GLY A 179 -18.51 -2.58 2.09
C GLY A 179 -19.39 -3.44 1.18
N GLY A 180 -19.53 -3.02 -0.05
CA GLY A 180 -20.38 -3.71 -1.04
C GLY A 180 -20.75 -2.76 -2.15
N SER A 181 -21.71 -1.87 -1.91
CA SER A 181 -22.08 -0.87 -2.91
C SER A 181 -21.15 0.34 -2.88
N PHE A 182 -21.04 0.97 -4.02
CA PHE A 182 -20.43 2.29 -4.19
C PHE A 182 -21.15 3.36 -3.37
N GLY A 183 -20.40 4.23 -2.71
CA GLY A 183 -20.93 5.39 -1.99
C GLY A 183 -20.08 5.83 -0.80
N ALA A 184 -20.58 6.79 -0.04
CA ALA A 184 -19.94 7.40 1.13
C ALA A 184 -20.59 7.01 2.47
N GLY A 185 -21.66 6.21 2.46
CA GLY A 185 -22.34 5.74 3.67
C GLY A 185 -21.45 4.87 4.56
N ARG A 186 -21.97 4.50 5.73
CA ARG A 186 -21.23 3.74 6.75
C ARG A 186 -20.70 2.40 6.23
N GLU A 187 -21.47 1.69 5.40
CA GLU A 187 -21.11 0.40 4.81
C GLU A 187 -20.85 0.50 3.30
N GLN A 188 -20.43 1.68 2.86
CA GLN A 188 -20.10 1.95 1.47
C GLN A 188 -18.67 2.45 1.36
N MET A 189 -18.07 2.25 0.20
CA MET A 189 -16.73 2.75 -0.14
C MET A 189 -16.69 3.25 -1.58
N ASP A 190 -15.69 4.05 -1.89
CA ASP A 190 -15.41 4.49 -3.25
C ASP A 190 -13.91 4.38 -3.55
N VAL A 191 -13.52 3.35 -4.27
CA VAL A 191 -12.15 3.02 -4.65
C VAL A 191 -11.24 2.85 -3.41
N PRO A 192 -11.44 1.82 -2.58
CA PRO A 192 -10.50 1.48 -1.50
C PRO A 192 -9.17 1.03 -2.11
N THR A 193 -8.10 1.80 -1.89
CA THR A 193 -6.84 1.65 -2.63
C THR A 193 -5.71 1.01 -1.86
N HIS A 194 -5.72 1.07 -0.54
CA HIS A 194 -4.63 0.54 0.28
C HIS A 194 -5.10 0.20 1.69
N LEU A 195 -4.37 -0.72 2.32
CA LEU A 195 -4.60 -1.22 3.66
C LEU A 195 -3.35 -1.07 4.52
N ALA A 196 -3.54 -0.87 5.82
CA ALA A 196 -2.52 -1.11 6.84
C ALA A 196 -3.19 -1.87 7.99
N VAL A 197 -2.44 -2.73 8.68
CA VAL A 197 -2.96 -3.55 9.78
C VAL A 197 -2.08 -3.34 11.00
N ASN A 198 -2.68 -3.20 12.17
CA ASN A 198 -1.95 -3.10 13.43
C ASN A 198 -1.78 -4.46 14.11
N GLY A 199 -1.01 -4.48 15.21
CA GLY A 199 -0.75 -5.70 15.96
C GLY A 199 -2.00 -6.37 16.57
N ASN A 200 -3.11 -5.66 16.66
CA ASN A 200 -4.42 -6.19 17.11
C ASN A 200 -5.33 -6.55 15.90
N GLU A 201 -4.75 -6.69 14.71
CA GLU A 201 -5.46 -7.00 13.47
C GLU A 201 -6.55 -5.99 13.06
N SER A 202 -6.56 -4.77 13.64
CA SER A 202 -7.43 -3.71 13.15
C SER A 202 -6.93 -3.22 11.79
N VAL A 203 -7.84 -3.01 10.86
CA VAL A 203 -7.54 -2.70 9.46
C VAL A 203 -7.81 -1.23 9.17
N PHE A 204 -6.81 -0.50 8.72
CA PHE A 204 -6.95 0.86 8.21
C PHE A 204 -7.11 0.80 6.69
N VAL A 205 -8.08 1.56 6.16
CA VAL A 205 -8.46 1.53 4.74
C VAL A 205 -8.39 2.92 4.14
N ALA A 206 -7.61 3.11 3.11
CA ALA A 206 -7.65 4.32 2.29
C ALA A 206 -8.87 4.27 1.36
N ASP A 207 -9.98 4.85 1.77
CA ASP A 207 -11.22 5.00 0.98
C ASP A 207 -11.09 6.24 0.09
N SER A 208 -10.39 6.05 -1.01
CA SER A 208 -9.71 7.09 -1.76
C SER A 208 -10.66 8.18 -2.29
N ASN A 209 -11.69 7.82 -3.05
CA ASN A 209 -12.56 8.83 -3.66
C ASN A 209 -13.47 9.52 -2.63
N ASN A 210 -13.72 8.89 -1.49
CA ASN A 210 -14.39 9.52 -0.36
C ASN A 210 -13.48 10.44 0.46
N ARG A 211 -12.18 10.51 0.12
CA ARG A 211 -11.15 11.28 0.83
C ARG A 211 -11.18 11.03 2.34
N ARG A 212 -11.19 9.77 2.75
CA ARG A 212 -11.18 9.39 4.17
C ARG A 212 -10.31 8.16 4.40
N VAL A 213 -9.90 7.97 5.64
CA VAL A 213 -9.26 6.74 6.12
C VAL A 213 -10.17 6.14 7.19
N LEU A 214 -10.62 4.91 6.93
CA LEU A 214 -11.47 4.16 7.85
C LEU A 214 -10.63 3.25 8.73
N SER A 215 -11.13 2.96 9.93
CA SER A 215 -10.70 1.87 10.78
C SER A 215 -11.79 0.80 10.85
N LEU A 216 -11.40 -0.45 10.62
CA LEU A 216 -12.23 -1.63 10.79
C LEU A 216 -11.66 -2.50 11.91
N SER A 217 -12.54 -3.17 12.65
CA SER A 217 -12.12 -4.19 13.63
C SER A 217 -11.51 -5.41 12.93
N PRO A 218 -10.85 -6.33 13.66
CA PRO A 218 -10.37 -7.60 13.10
C PRO A 218 -11.47 -8.42 12.41
N SER A 219 -12.70 -8.28 12.88
CA SER A 219 -13.86 -8.91 12.28
C SER A 219 -14.47 -8.14 11.10
N LEU A 220 -13.74 -7.18 10.54
CA LEU A 220 -14.19 -6.29 9.46
C LEU A 220 -15.52 -5.60 9.75
N THR A 221 -15.70 -5.06 10.97
CA THR A 221 -16.81 -4.16 11.30
C THR A 221 -16.29 -2.73 11.42
N TYR A 222 -17.12 -1.76 11.08
CA TYR A 222 -16.75 -0.35 11.17
C TYR A 222 -16.41 0.05 12.60
N ALA A 223 -15.21 0.52 12.84
CA ALA A 223 -14.73 1.00 14.13
C ALA A 223 -14.66 2.53 14.22
N GLY A 224 -14.53 3.21 13.07
CA GLY A 224 -14.49 4.67 13.03
C GLY A 224 -13.83 5.22 11.78
N GLU A 225 -13.76 6.53 11.72
CA GLU A 225 -13.02 7.29 10.72
C GLU A 225 -11.77 7.88 11.38
N VAL A 226 -10.60 7.54 10.85
CA VAL A 226 -9.29 7.99 11.37
C VAL A 226 -8.94 9.36 10.83
N LEU A 227 -9.24 9.59 9.56
CA LEU A 227 -9.11 10.87 8.88
C LEU A 227 -10.34 11.11 8.01
N SER A 228 -10.91 12.31 8.12
CA SER A 228 -12.05 12.76 7.34
C SER A 228 -11.62 13.52 6.09
N SER A 229 -12.61 13.77 5.22
CA SER A 229 -12.43 14.61 4.03
C SER A 229 -12.11 16.09 4.34
N GLU A 230 -12.32 16.54 5.58
CA GLU A 230 -11.94 17.88 6.05
C GLU A 230 -10.44 17.96 6.40
N GLN A 231 -9.86 16.86 6.84
CA GLN A 231 -8.46 16.77 7.25
C GLN A 231 -7.53 16.42 6.08
N LEU A 232 -8.05 15.70 5.06
CA LEU A 232 -7.32 15.34 3.87
C LEU A 232 -7.52 16.39 2.77
N LYS A 233 -6.41 16.91 2.25
CA LYS A 233 -6.42 17.86 1.12
C LYS A 233 -6.78 17.17 -0.21
N TRP A 234 -6.28 15.94 -0.39
CA TRP A 234 -6.39 15.15 -1.60
C TRP A 234 -6.85 13.72 -1.32
N TRP A 235 -6.74 12.85 -2.29
CA TRP A 235 -7.16 11.46 -2.22
C TRP A 235 -6.11 10.58 -1.52
N PRO A 236 -6.42 9.89 -0.40
CA PRO A 236 -5.49 8.92 0.22
C PRO A 236 -5.27 7.74 -0.72
N ARG A 237 -4.02 7.42 -1.00
CA ARG A 237 -3.63 6.39 -1.96
C ARG A 237 -2.78 5.28 -1.39
N ARG A 238 -1.96 5.56 -0.37
CA ARG A 238 -1.08 4.61 0.30
C ARG A 238 -1.11 4.85 1.79
N LEU A 239 -1.05 3.76 2.53
CA LEU A 239 -0.99 3.75 3.99
C LEU A 239 0.27 2.99 4.41
N PHE A 240 0.91 3.47 5.44
CA PHE A 240 1.93 2.73 6.16
C PHE A 240 1.74 2.95 7.65
N LEU A 241 1.70 1.88 8.43
CA LEU A 241 1.58 1.93 9.88
C LEU A 241 2.92 1.57 10.52
N ASP A 242 3.50 2.53 11.25
CA ASP A 242 4.61 2.32 12.16
C ASP A 242 4.01 1.91 13.51
N VAL A 243 3.93 0.60 13.72
CA VAL A 243 3.29 0.01 14.91
C VAL A 243 4.04 0.42 16.18
N ASP A 244 5.38 0.43 16.13
CA ASP A 244 6.24 0.74 17.28
C ASP A 244 6.04 2.17 17.78
N ARG A 245 5.73 3.10 16.88
CA ARG A 245 5.49 4.51 17.21
C ARG A 245 4.02 4.89 17.25
N GLY A 246 3.12 3.97 16.94
CA GLY A 246 1.70 4.27 16.83
C GLY A 246 1.43 5.39 15.81
N ARG A 247 2.12 5.40 14.68
CA ARG A 247 1.96 6.44 13.65
C ARG A 247 1.48 5.86 12.35
N LEU A 248 0.38 6.40 11.83
CA LEU A 248 -0.13 6.09 10.49
C LEU A 248 0.34 7.17 9.52
N TYR A 249 1.07 6.76 8.50
CA TYR A 249 1.49 7.60 7.37
C TYR A 249 0.51 7.42 6.23
N VAL A 250 -0.09 8.51 5.78
CA VAL A 250 -1.10 8.54 4.72
C VAL A 250 -0.57 9.35 3.55
N ALA A 251 -0.23 8.67 2.47
CA ALA A 251 0.12 9.35 1.22
C ALA A 251 -1.16 9.75 0.48
N GLU A 252 -1.34 11.03 0.26
CA GLU A 252 -2.44 11.59 -0.50
C GLU A 252 -1.94 12.29 -1.78
N ASN A 253 -2.70 12.15 -2.86
CA ASN A 253 -2.34 12.68 -4.17
C ASN A 253 -3.45 13.51 -4.79
N GLU A 254 -3.07 14.61 -5.43
CA GLU A 254 -3.95 15.40 -6.28
C GLU A 254 -4.12 14.71 -7.64
N VAL A 255 -5.36 14.64 -8.13
CA VAL A 255 -5.68 14.17 -9.48
C VAL A 255 -6.15 15.36 -10.31
N LYS A 256 -5.34 15.86 -11.23
CA LYS A 256 -5.76 16.88 -12.20
C LYS A 256 -6.44 16.24 -13.42
N GLN A 257 -7.45 16.93 -13.96
CA GLN A 257 -8.10 16.49 -15.19
C GLN A 257 -7.05 16.32 -16.31
N GLY A 258 -6.97 15.11 -16.90
CA GLY A 258 -6.07 14.80 -18.00
C GLY A 258 -4.63 14.42 -17.61
N SER A 259 -4.24 14.53 -16.36
CA SER A 259 -2.92 14.08 -15.89
C SER A 259 -3.01 12.95 -14.87
N LYS A 260 -2.07 12.03 -14.94
CA LYS A 260 -2.04 10.83 -14.09
C LYS A 260 -1.69 11.16 -12.64
N PHE A 261 -1.45 12.12 -12.05
CA PHE A 261 -1.09 12.59 -10.71
C PHE A 261 -0.17 13.82 -10.81
N ALA A 262 -0.60 14.92 -10.20
CA ALA A 262 0.15 16.17 -10.25
C ALA A 262 1.04 16.36 -9.04
N CYS A 263 0.47 16.31 -7.86
CA CYS A 263 1.15 16.58 -6.60
C CYS A 263 0.78 15.51 -5.55
N GLY A 264 1.59 15.40 -4.51
CA GLY A 264 1.31 14.54 -3.38
C GLY A 264 2.06 14.98 -2.13
N ARG A 265 1.55 14.55 -0.98
CA ARG A 265 2.20 14.73 0.32
C ARG A 265 1.93 13.51 1.21
N VAL A 266 2.63 13.43 2.32
CA VAL A 266 2.39 12.43 3.36
C VAL A 266 1.87 13.13 4.60
N VAL A 267 0.71 12.71 5.08
CA VAL A 267 0.13 13.12 6.36
C VAL A 267 0.48 12.08 7.41
N VAL A 268 0.92 12.52 8.57
CA VAL A 268 1.28 11.65 9.69
C VAL A 268 0.25 11.83 10.79
N VAL A 269 -0.38 10.74 11.19
CA VAL A 269 -1.37 10.69 12.26
C VAL A 269 -0.79 9.88 13.41
N SER A 270 -0.72 10.46 14.60
CA SER A 270 -0.41 9.67 15.79
C SER A 270 -1.69 9.00 16.27
N SER A 271 -1.67 7.68 16.44
CA SER A 271 -2.70 6.99 17.19
C SER A 271 -2.61 7.45 18.65
N SER A 272 -3.65 8.11 19.13
CA SER A 272 -3.82 8.42 20.55
C SER A 272 -4.15 7.14 21.31
#